data_c7158994c4c519e844176ec9d129a25e
#
_entry.id   c7158994c4c519e844176ec9d129a25e
#
_cell.length_a   1.000
_cell.length_b   1.000
_cell.length_c   1.000
_cell.angle_alpha   90.00
_cell.angle_beta   90.00
_cell.angle_gamma   90.00
#
_symmetry.space_group_name_H-M   'P 1'
#
loop_
_entity.id
_entity.type
_entity.pdbx_description
1 polymer ?
#
loop_
_entity_poly.entity_id
_entity_poly.type
_entity_poly.pdbx_seq_one_letter_code
_entity_poly.pdbx_strand_id
1 'polypeptide(L)'
;MAAAFTAAQPQTIPEALPVIVGASLGCLICDIDCDIATEKTDSSHWRMVMAAVAVAALIEDHLLNAGMWRSLGDRGSYLWFAGLVGFVLTCTFAGISSHRGFSHSLLALALETVCVWLVFPTAALPFAIAFATHLALDLMNKRPVRLLYPAKKGVSLKWFYADRLANKVFAFAGCIWLIAVIIANRVS
;
A
#
# COMPACT_ATOMS: atom_id res chain seq x y z
N MET A 1 0.56 -4.31 5.68
CA MET A 1 -0.60 -4.26 6.61
C MET A 1 -0.19 -4.36 8.08
N ALA A 2 0.49 -5.41 8.56
CA ALA A 2 0.86 -5.54 9.99
C ALA A 2 1.58 -4.29 10.57
N ALA A 3 2.61 -3.77 9.88
CA ALA A 3 3.31 -2.55 10.30
C ALA A 3 2.39 -1.32 10.42
N ALA A 4 1.40 -1.18 9.52
CA ALA A 4 0.43 -0.09 9.58
C ALA A 4 -0.50 -0.22 10.79
N PHE A 5 -0.96 -1.44 11.10
CA PHE A 5 -1.74 -1.71 12.31
C PHE A 5 -0.94 -1.47 13.59
N THR A 6 0.34 -1.85 13.60
CA THR A 6 1.23 -1.57 14.77
C THR A 6 1.40 -0.08 15.00
N ALA A 7 1.50 0.72 13.95
CA ALA A 7 1.67 2.17 14.06
C ALA A 7 0.37 2.90 14.42
N ALA A 8 -0.76 2.47 13.85
CA ALA A 8 -2.05 3.13 14.03
C ALA A 8 -2.80 2.68 15.29
N GLN A 9 -2.58 1.45 15.76
CA GLN A 9 -3.21 0.85 16.94
C GLN A 9 -4.74 1.07 17.02
N PRO A 10 -5.51 0.72 15.97
CA PRO A 10 -6.94 0.99 15.97
C PRO A 10 -7.65 0.17 17.06
N GLN A 11 -8.49 0.82 17.86
CA GLN A 11 -9.24 0.20 18.96
C GLN A 11 -10.65 -0.20 18.52
N THR A 12 -11.18 0.45 17.50
CA THR A 12 -12.54 0.24 17.01
C THR A 12 -12.55 -0.15 15.53
N ILE A 13 -13.64 -0.75 15.06
CA ILE A 13 -13.80 -1.07 13.63
C ILE A 13 -13.70 0.17 12.76
N PRO A 14 -14.39 1.31 13.07
CA PRO A 14 -14.23 2.54 12.31
C PRO A 14 -12.80 3.05 12.19
N GLU A 15 -11.98 2.92 13.22
CA GLU A 15 -10.56 3.31 13.19
C GLU A 15 -9.70 2.34 12.36
N ALA A 16 -10.10 1.05 12.29
CA ALA A 16 -9.39 0.05 11.51
C ALA A 16 -9.61 0.19 10.00
N LEU A 17 -10.76 0.73 9.56
CA LEU A 17 -11.10 0.82 8.13
C LEU A 17 -10.09 1.65 7.33
N PRO A 18 -9.72 2.90 7.72
CA PRO A 18 -8.70 3.66 7.00
C PRO A 18 -7.32 2.98 7.01
N VAL A 19 -7.00 2.20 8.07
CA VAL A 19 -5.75 1.43 8.12
C VAL A 19 -5.78 0.30 7.09
N ILE A 20 -6.91 -0.41 6.97
CA ILE A 20 -7.10 -1.48 5.99
C ILE A 20 -7.02 -0.92 4.57
N VAL A 21 -7.76 0.16 4.28
CA VAL A 21 -7.75 0.79 2.95
C VAL A 21 -6.36 1.27 2.57
N GLY A 22 -5.75 2.09 3.43
CA GLY A 22 -4.43 2.66 3.16
C GLY A 22 -3.36 1.58 2.98
N ALA A 23 -3.30 0.61 3.90
CA ALA A 23 -2.30 -0.44 3.83
C ALA A 23 -2.50 -1.37 2.62
N SER A 24 -3.74 -1.68 2.24
CA SER A 24 -4.04 -2.48 1.06
C SER A 24 -3.60 -1.77 -0.21
N LEU A 25 -3.97 -0.50 -0.37
CA LEU A 25 -3.56 0.32 -1.52
C LEU A 25 -2.04 0.48 -1.60
N GLY A 26 -1.38 0.77 -0.46
CA GLY A 26 0.08 0.94 -0.43
C GLY A 26 0.85 -0.33 -0.82
N CYS A 27 0.32 -1.52 -0.52
CA CYS A 27 0.90 -2.78 -0.99
C CYS A 27 0.64 -3.03 -2.48
N LEU A 28 -0.54 -2.64 -2.99
CA LEU A 28 -0.95 -2.89 -4.37
C LEU A 28 -0.21 -2.03 -5.39
N ILE A 29 -0.05 -0.74 -5.06
CA ILE A 29 0.44 0.26 -6.00
C ILE A 29 1.89 0.04 -6.39
N CYS A 30 2.72 -0.49 -5.50
CA CYS A 30 4.11 -0.84 -5.83
C CYS A 30 4.20 -1.77 -7.05
N ASP A 31 3.31 -2.76 -7.13
CA ASP A 31 3.31 -3.79 -8.17
C ASP A 31 2.40 -3.45 -9.36
N ILE A 32 1.96 -2.20 -9.50
CA ILE A 32 1.09 -1.79 -10.63
C ILE A 32 1.80 -1.88 -11.98
N ASP A 33 3.14 -1.85 -11.98
CA ASP A 33 3.98 -2.01 -13.16
C ASP A 33 4.26 -3.47 -13.55
N CYS A 34 3.74 -4.43 -12.78
CA CYS A 34 3.86 -5.85 -13.11
C CYS A 34 2.91 -6.22 -14.25
N ASP A 35 3.44 -6.82 -15.31
CA ASP A 35 2.66 -7.32 -16.43
C ASP A 35 1.82 -8.53 -16.01
N ILE A 36 0.50 -8.37 -16.04
CA ILE A 36 -0.47 -9.42 -15.68
C ILE A 36 -0.33 -10.64 -16.58
N ALA A 37 0.07 -10.45 -17.85
CA ALA A 37 0.18 -11.53 -18.83
C ALA A 37 1.41 -12.44 -18.60
N THR A 38 2.47 -11.90 -18.00
CA THR A 38 3.72 -12.64 -17.74
C THR A 38 3.84 -13.15 -16.31
N GLU A 39 2.95 -12.72 -15.43
CA GLU A 39 2.99 -13.05 -14.00
C GLU A 39 2.43 -14.44 -13.71
N LYS A 40 3.10 -15.16 -12.81
CA LYS A 40 2.57 -16.43 -12.29
C LYS A 40 1.27 -16.16 -11.54
N THR A 41 0.27 -17.01 -11.74
CA THR A 41 -1.09 -16.93 -11.21
C THR A 41 -1.19 -16.55 -9.71
N ASP A 42 -0.18 -16.92 -8.90
CA ASP A 42 -0.19 -16.67 -7.45
C ASP A 42 -0.14 -15.17 -7.08
N SER A 43 0.60 -14.34 -7.84
CA SER A 43 0.73 -12.90 -7.52
C SER A 43 -0.50 -12.12 -7.92
N SER A 44 -1.16 -12.48 -9.03
CA SER A 44 -2.39 -11.82 -9.47
C SER A 44 -3.55 -12.06 -8.48
N HIS A 45 -3.66 -13.26 -7.90
CA HIS A 45 -4.67 -13.56 -6.88
C HIS A 45 -4.52 -12.67 -5.64
N TRP A 46 -3.29 -12.49 -5.13
CA TRP A 46 -3.06 -11.64 -3.95
C TRP A 46 -3.39 -10.17 -4.22
N ARG A 47 -3.10 -9.66 -5.41
CA ARG A 47 -3.50 -8.30 -5.80
C ARG A 47 -5.03 -8.16 -5.85
N MET A 48 -5.73 -9.13 -6.43
CA MET A 48 -7.20 -9.13 -6.44
C MET A 48 -7.79 -9.19 -5.02
N VAL A 49 -7.21 -10.00 -4.13
CA VAL A 49 -7.63 -10.08 -2.73
C VAL A 49 -7.43 -8.75 -2.02
N MET A 50 -6.26 -8.11 -2.18
CA MET A 50 -5.99 -6.82 -1.54
C MET A 50 -6.88 -5.70 -2.10
N ALA A 51 -7.15 -5.71 -3.40
CA ALA A 51 -8.12 -4.78 -4.00
C ALA A 51 -9.54 -5.00 -3.46
N ALA A 52 -9.99 -6.25 -3.36
CA ALA A 52 -11.28 -6.58 -2.79
C ALA A 52 -11.41 -6.17 -1.32
N VAL A 53 -10.34 -6.37 -0.52
CA VAL A 53 -10.28 -5.93 0.88
C VAL A 53 -10.38 -4.40 0.98
N ALA A 54 -9.67 -3.66 0.12
CA ALA A 54 -9.75 -2.20 0.09
C ALA A 54 -11.15 -1.70 -0.27
N VAL A 55 -11.78 -2.30 -1.29
CA VAL A 55 -13.14 -1.96 -1.72
C VAL A 55 -14.16 -2.30 -0.62
N ALA A 56 -14.06 -3.48 0.00
CA ALA A 56 -14.94 -3.87 1.09
C ALA A 56 -14.85 -2.88 2.25
N ALA A 57 -13.63 -2.50 2.66
CA ALA A 57 -13.43 -1.53 3.74
C ALA A 57 -13.96 -0.12 3.39
N LEU A 58 -13.86 0.30 2.13
CA LEU A 58 -14.48 1.57 1.68
C LEU A 58 -16.01 1.51 1.73
N ILE A 59 -16.61 0.37 1.37
CA ILE A 59 -18.06 0.17 1.47
C ILE A 59 -18.49 0.16 2.94
N GLU A 60 -17.77 -0.53 3.81
CA GLU A 60 -18.06 -0.55 5.24
C GLU A 60 -17.93 0.85 5.87
N ASP A 61 -16.92 1.64 5.51
CA ASP A 61 -16.77 3.01 5.98
C ASP A 61 -18.00 3.86 5.58
N HIS A 62 -18.48 3.69 4.36
CA HIS A 62 -19.67 4.38 3.87
C HIS A 62 -20.94 3.97 4.66
N LEU A 63 -21.14 2.66 4.86
CA LEU A 63 -22.30 2.12 5.56
C LEU A 63 -22.32 2.48 7.05
N LEU A 64 -21.15 2.42 7.70
CA LEU A 64 -20.98 2.77 9.12
C LEU A 64 -20.82 4.26 9.35
N ASN A 65 -20.69 5.06 8.29
CA ASN A 65 -20.44 6.50 8.37
C ASN A 65 -19.19 6.82 9.20
N ALA A 66 -18.14 6.01 9.04
CA ALA A 66 -17.00 5.94 9.95
C ALA A 66 -16.03 7.13 9.82
N GLY A 67 -16.06 7.86 8.70
CA GLY A 67 -15.38 9.15 8.61
C GLY A 67 -14.49 9.40 7.41
N MET A 68 -14.04 8.38 6.64
CA MET A 68 -13.27 8.65 5.41
C MET A 68 -14.11 9.43 4.39
N TRP A 69 -15.35 8.99 4.15
CA TRP A 69 -16.26 9.69 3.23
C TRP A 69 -16.70 11.06 3.74
N ARG A 70 -16.82 11.23 5.06
CA ARG A 70 -17.11 12.54 5.66
C ARG A 70 -16.00 13.54 5.40
N SER A 71 -14.76 13.11 5.46
CA SER A 71 -13.60 13.98 5.21
C SER A 71 -13.57 14.57 3.80
N LEU A 72 -14.30 13.99 2.85
CA LEU A 72 -14.45 14.54 1.50
C LEU A 72 -15.34 15.79 1.48
N GLY A 73 -16.38 15.85 2.35
CA GLY A 73 -17.27 17.01 2.46
C GLY A 73 -16.62 18.20 3.16
N ASP A 74 -15.72 17.95 4.11
CA ASP A 74 -15.08 18.98 4.93
C ASP A 74 -13.93 19.69 4.20
N ARG A 75 -13.39 19.08 3.17
CA ARG A 75 -12.31 19.64 2.34
C ARG A 75 -12.87 20.25 1.06
N GLY A 76 -12.31 21.38 0.66
CA GLY A 76 -12.69 22.01 -0.61
C GLY A 76 -12.62 20.98 -1.76
N SER A 77 -13.67 20.92 -2.58
CA SER A 77 -13.83 19.93 -3.67
C SER A 77 -12.65 19.89 -4.64
N TYR A 78 -11.91 20.99 -4.80
CA TYR A 78 -10.72 21.05 -5.67
C TYR A 78 -9.52 20.26 -5.12
N LEU A 79 -9.31 20.20 -3.81
CA LEU A 79 -8.22 19.44 -3.20
C LEU A 79 -8.44 17.92 -3.35
N TRP A 80 -9.66 17.47 -3.08
CA TRP A 80 -10.04 16.09 -3.30
C TRP A 80 -9.86 15.69 -4.77
N PHE A 81 -10.37 16.52 -5.68
CA PHE A 81 -10.27 16.28 -7.11
C PHE A 81 -8.80 16.26 -7.58
N ALA A 82 -7.98 17.20 -7.10
CA ALA A 82 -6.54 17.23 -7.40
C ALA A 82 -5.82 15.98 -6.88
N GLY A 83 -6.17 15.50 -5.68
CA GLY A 83 -5.63 14.26 -5.13
C GLY A 83 -6.01 13.05 -5.97
N LEU A 84 -7.27 12.93 -6.36
CA LEU A 84 -7.75 11.83 -7.21
C LEU A 84 -7.08 11.82 -8.58
N VAL A 85 -7.07 12.97 -9.26
CA VAL A 85 -6.43 13.13 -10.58
C VAL A 85 -4.91 12.84 -10.47
N GLY A 86 -4.25 13.40 -9.46
CA GLY A 86 -2.84 13.14 -9.20
C GLY A 86 -2.55 11.66 -8.98
N PHE A 87 -3.36 10.97 -8.20
CA PHE A 87 -3.24 9.54 -7.95
C PHE A 87 -3.40 8.72 -9.23
N VAL A 88 -4.43 9.01 -10.04
CA VAL A 88 -4.63 8.33 -11.32
C VAL A 88 -3.46 8.56 -12.27
N LEU A 89 -2.94 9.79 -12.35
CA LEU A 89 -1.80 10.13 -13.21
C LEU A 89 -0.52 9.41 -12.76
N THR A 90 -0.23 9.37 -11.46
CA THR A 90 0.95 8.67 -10.92
C THR A 90 0.84 7.16 -11.13
N CYS A 91 -0.33 6.55 -10.90
CA CYS A 91 -0.58 5.14 -11.17
C CYS A 91 -0.45 4.80 -12.67
N THR A 92 -0.99 5.66 -13.55
CA THR A 92 -0.85 5.48 -15.00
C THR A 92 0.62 5.56 -15.42
N PHE A 93 1.36 6.55 -14.90
CA PHE A 93 2.78 6.68 -15.17
C PHE A 93 3.58 5.48 -14.63
N ALA A 94 3.23 4.98 -13.45
CA ALA A 94 3.82 3.78 -12.86
C ALA A 94 3.61 2.57 -13.78
N GLY A 95 2.36 2.35 -14.25
CA GLY A 95 2.00 1.21 -15.09
C GLY A 95 2.69 1.17 -16.46
N ILE A 96 3.03 2.34 -17.03
CA ILE A 96 3.78 2.44 -18.30
C ILE A 96 5.30 2.54 -18.10
N SER A 97 5.76 2.69 -16.87
CA SER A 97 7.19 2.75 -16.55
C SER A 97 7.81 1.35 -16.55
N SER A 98 9.16 1.30 -16.62
CA SER A 98 9.83 0.00 -16.51
C SER A 98 9.61 -0.62 -15.15
N HIS A 99 9.38 -1.94 -15.12
CA HIS A 99 9.26 -2.71 -13.86
C HIS A 99 10.43 -2.40 -12.89
N ARG A 100 10.10 -2.21 -11.61
CA ARG A 100 11.01 -1.76 -10.54
C ARG A 100 11.63 -0.39 -10.80
N GLY A 101 10.94 0.43 -11.60
CA GLY A 101 11.31 1.80 -11.93
C GLY A 101 10.67 2.82 -10.99
N PHE A 102 9.75 3.62 -11.54
CA PHE A 102 9.08 4.70 -10.80
C PHE A 102 8.26 4.17 -9.62
N SER A 103 7.42 3.15 -9.84
CA SER A 103 6.55 2.55 -8.81
C SER A 103 7.30 2.07 -7.56
N HIS A 104 8.58 1.68 -7.70
CA HIS A 104 9.43 1.21 -6.60
C HIS A 104 10.44 2.28 -6.15
N SER A 105 10.03 3.56 -6.10
CA SER A 105 10.88 4.67 -5.72
C SER A 105 10.34 5.48 -4.55
N LEU A 106 11.25 6.19 -3.87
CA LEU A 106 10.87 7.17 -2.84
C LEU A 106 10.05 8.33 -3.41
N LEU A 107 10.25 8.65 -4.69
CA LEU A 107 9.46 9.68 -5.37
C LEU A 107 8.00 9.25 -5.52
N ALA A 108 7.74 8.01 -5.96
CA ALA A 108 6.39 7.46 -6.04
C ALA A 108 5.74 7.40 -4.66
N LEU A 109 6.46 6.87 -3.65
CA LEU A 109 5.99 6.87 -2.27
C LEU A 109 5.52 8.25 -1.81
N ALA A 110 6.33 9.29 -2.03
CA ALA A 110 6.00 10.66 -1.60
C ALA A 110 4.78 11.21 -2.36
N LEU A 111 4.78 11.11 -3.70
CA LEU A 111 3.71 11.66 -4.53
C LEU A 111 2.37 10.97 -4.26
N GLU A 112 2.34 9.65 -4.22
CA GLU A 112 1.12 8.89 -4.00
C GLU A 112 0.60 9.04 -2.58
N THR A 113 1.50 9.12 -1.57
CA THR A 113 1.08 9.44 -0.19
C THR A 113 0.41 10.81 -0.11
N VAL A 114 0.95 11.82 -0.79
CA VAL A 114 0.30 13.16 -0.85
C VAL A 114 -1.06 13.06 -1.55
N CYS A 115 -1.16 12.34 -2.65
CA CYS A 115 -2.44 12.14 -3.34
C CYS A 115 -3.48 11.46 -2.45
N VAL A 116 -3.10 10.38 -1.75
CA VAL A 116 -3.96 9.69 -0.79
C VAL A 116 -4.33 10.61 0.38
N TRP A 117 -3.40 11.42 0.89
CA TRP A 117 -3.68 12.38 1.94
C TRP A 117 -4.69 13.46 1.52
N LEU A 118 -4.66 13.89 0.26
CA LEU A 118 -5.64 14.84 -0.27
C LEU A 118 -7.03 14.22 -0.39
N VAL A 119 -7.13 12.93 -0.68
CA VAL A 119 -8.42 12.20 -0.83
C VAL A 119 -8.91 11.68 0.52
N PHE A 120 -8.11 10.85 1.19
CA PHE A 120 -8.43 10.21 2.47
C PHE A 120 -7.29 10.40 3.49
N PRO A 121 -7.27 11.51 4.24
CA PRO A 121 -6.18 11.85 5.16
C PRO A 121 -5.84 10.75 6.16
N THR A 122 -6.86 10.09 6.70
CA THR A 122 -6.72 9.04 7.71
C THR A 122 -6.09 7.76 7.16
N ALA A 123 -6.19 7.53 5.84
CA ALA A 123 -5.59 6.39 5.16
C ALA A 123 -4.14 6.65 4.69
N ALA A 124 -3.68 7.91 4.68
CA ALA A 124 -2.39 8.28 4.10
C ALA A 124 -1.19 7.71 4.86
N LEU A 125 -1.19 7.77 6.19
CA LEU A 125 -0.10 7.20 7.00
C LEU A 125 -0.03 5.68 6.89
N PRO A 126 -1.15 4.93 7.03
CA PRO A 126 -1.16 3.49 6.76
C PRO A 126 -0.70 3.13 5.35
N PHE A 127 -1.08 3.91 4.33
CA PHE A 127 -0.61 3.77 2.96
C PHE A 127 0.92 3.91 2.88
N ALA A 128 1.45 5.00 3.41
CA ALA A 128 2.90 5.27 3.38
C ALA A 128 3.70 4.18 4.07
N ILE A 129 3.26 3.69 5.23
CA ILE A 129 3.92 2.61 5.99
C ILE A 129 3.90 1.31 5.18
N ALA A 130 2.77 0.95 4.59
CA ALA A 130 2.66 -0.27 3.80
C ALA A 130 3.53 -0.22 2.54
N PHE A 131 3.50 0.91 1.82
CA PHE A 131 4.34 1.15 0.66
C PHE A 131 5.84 1.10 1.02
N ALA A 132 6.25 1.80 2.08
CA ALA A 132 7.64 1.79 2.56
C ALA A 132 8.09 0.39 2.99
N THR A 133 7.21 -0.39 3.62
CA THR A 133 7.49 -1.79 3.99
C THR A 133 7.70 -2.65 2.74
N HIS A 134 6.89 -2.46 1.70
CA HIS A 134 7.07 -3.14 0.41
C HIS A 134 8.43 -2.80 -0.21
N LEU A 135 8.78 -1.50 -0.29
CA LEU A 135 10.09 -1.08 -0.79
C LEU A 135 11.25 -1.68 0.02
N ALA A 136 11.12 -1.75 1.35
CA ALA A 136 12.14 -2.33 2.21
C ALA A 136 12.35 -3.83 1.92
N LEU A 137 11.26 -4.59 1.72
CA LEU A 137 11.34 -6.00 1.34
C LEU A 137 11.98 -6.17 -0.06
N ASP A 138 11.64 -5.30 -0.99
CA ASP A 138 12.24 -5.32 -2.32
C ASP A 138 13.73 -4.93 -2.32
N LEU A 139 14.17 -4.05 -1.44
CA LEU A 139 15.58 -3.77 -1.25
C LEU A 139 16.38 -4.97 -0.74
N MET A 140 15.77 -5.83 0.06
CA MET A 140 16.40 -7.07 0.52
C MET A 140 16.55 -8.11 -0.61
N ASN A 141 15.77 -7.99 -1.68
CA ASN A 141 15.84 -8.87 -2.82
C ASN A 141 17.17 -8.70 -3.58
N LYS A 142 17.61 -9.77 -4.26
CA LYS A 142 18.80 -9.72 -5.14
C LYS A 142 18.56 -8.92 -6.43
N ARG A 143 17.30 -8.71 -6.84
CA ARG A 143 16.95 -7.87 -7.98
C ARG A 143 16.96 -6.40 -7.57
N PRO A 144 17.74 -5.52 -8.22
CA PRO A 144 17.83 -4.13 -7.82
C PRO A 144 16.54 -3.35 -8.11
N VAL A 145 16.23 -2.36 -7.24
CA VAL A 145 15.14 -1.40 -7.40
C VAL A 145 15.70 0.01 -7.59
N ARG A 146 15.04 0.87 -8.39
CA ARG A 146 15.45 2.26 -8.63
C ARG A 146 14.91 3.18 -7.54
N LEU A 147 15.38 2.98 -6.30
CA LEU A 147 14.88 3.71 -5.13
C LEU A 147 14.93 5.23 -5.30
N LEU A 148 15.97 5.75 -5.94
CA LEU A 148 16.21 7.18 -6.18
C LEU A 148 15.82 7.59 -7.61
N TYR A 149 14.68 7.11 -8.12
CA TYR A 149 14.19 7.55 -9.42
C TYR A 149 14.15 9.10 -9.50
N PRO A 150 14.58 9.75 -10.62
CA PRO A 150 14.87 9.21 -11.95
C PRO A 150 16.30 8.68 -12.15
N ALA A 151 17.12 8.57 -11.11
CA ALA A 151 18.44 7.97 -11.23
C ALA A 151 18.35 6.54 -11.76
N LYS A 152 19.19 6.21 -12.77
CA LYS A 152 19.17 4.91 -13.43
C LYS A 152 19.80 3.79 -12.58
N LYS A 153 20.55 4.14 -11.52
CA LYS A 153 21.26 3.19 -10.67
C LYS A 153 20.28 2.50 -9.74
N GLY A 154 20.16 1.18 -9.86
CA GLY A 154 19.39 0.35 -8.93
C GLY A 154 20.19 0.02 -7.67
N VAL A 155 19.48 -0.14 -6.54
CA VAL A 155 20.02 -0.53 -5.24
C VAL A 155 19.44 -1.88 -4.83
N SER A 156 20.23 -2.75 -4.20
CA SER A 156 19.81 -4.05 -3.68
C SER A 156 20.77 -4.50 -2.58
N LEU A 157 20.23 -5.03 -1.48
CA LEU A 157 21.01 -5.61 -0.38
C LEU A 157 21.44 -7.07 -0.67
N LYS A 158 20.85 -7.71 -1.67
CA LYS A 158 21.21 -9.06 -2.15
C LYS A 158 21.08 -10.18 -1.10
N TRP A 159 20.17 -10.05 -0.13
CA TRP A 159 20.03 -11.02 0.96
C TRP A 159 19.36 -12.32 0.49
N PHE A 160 18.26 -12.24 -0.27
CA PHE A 160 17.52 -13.40 -0.75
C PHE A 160 16.94 -13.17 -2.15
N TYR A 161 16.47 -14.24 -2.78
CA TYR A 161 15.62 -14.13 -3.96
C TYR A 161 14.16 -14.10 -3.52
N ALA A 162 13.36 -13.18 -4.07
CA ALA A 162 11.91 -13.21 -3.94
C ALA A 162 11.37 -14.40 -4.77
N ASP A 163 11.50 -15.59 -4.22
CA ASP A 163 10.96 -16.83 -4.74
C ASP A 163 9.66 -17.22 -3.99
N ARG A 164 9.05 -18.33 -4.41
CA ARG A 164 7.80 -18.80 -3.80
C ARG A 164 7.93 -19.09 -2.30
N LEU A 165 9.10 -19.55 -1.84
CA LEU A 165 9.31 -19.89 -0.44
C LEU A 165 9.47 -18.64 0.41
N ALA A 166 10.33 -17.70 0.00
CA ALA A 166 10.55 -16.44 0.70
C ALA A 166 9.24 -15.66 0.83
N ASN A 167 8.46 -15.55 -0.25
CA ASN A 167 7.17 -14.85 -0.24
C ASN A 167 6.19 -15.51 0.74
N LYS A 168 6.10 -16.84 0.80
CA LYS A 168 5.24 -17.55 1.76
C LYS A 168 5.68 -17.31 3.20
N VAL A 169 6.99 -17.35 3.48
CA VAL A 169 7.53 -17.11 4.83
C VAL A 169 7.19 -15.68 5.29
N PHE A 170 7.41 -14.66 4.45
CA PHE A 170 7.07 -13.28 4.79
C PHE A 170 5.56 -13.05 4.92
N ALA A 171 4.75 -13.66 4.06
CA ALA A 171 3.30 -13.60 4.19
C ALA A 171 2.81 -14.22 5.50
N PHE A 172 3.32 -15.41 5.85
CA PHE A 172 2.96 -16.11 7.10
C PHE A 172 3.42 -15.32 8.34
N ALA A 173 4.66 -14.84 8.35
CA ALA A 173 5.17 -13.99 9.42
C ALA A 173 4.35 -12.69 9.57
N GLY A 174 3.97 -12.07 8.47
CA GLY A 174 3.11 -10.88 8.45
C GLY A 174 1.71 -11.16 8.99
N CYS A 175 1.14 -12.32 8.68
CA CYS A 175 -0.16 -12.74 9.24
C CYS A 175 -0.08 -12.96 10.75
N ILE A 176 0.96 -13.67 11.23
CA ILE A 176 1.18 -13.89 12.67
C ILE A 176 1.33 -12.56 13.38
N TRP A 177 2.15 -11.66 12.84
CA TRP A 177 2.35 -10.32 13.41
C TRP A 177 1.05 -9.53 13.46
N LEU A 178 0.25 -9.53 12.38
CA LEU A 178 -1.05 -8.84 12.34
C LEU A 178 -2.00 -9.38 13.41
N ILE A 179 -2.11 -10.71 13.53
CA ILE A 179 -2.93 -11.35 14.55
C ILE A 179 -2.46 -10.95 15.97
N ALA A 180 -1.17 -10.98 16.23
CA ALA A 180 -0.60 -10.60 17.51
C ALA A 180 -0.93 -9.13 17.87
N VAL A 181 -0.82 -8.20 16.90
CA VAL A 181 -1.17 -6.78 17.10
C VAL A 181 -2.66 -6.62 17.38
N ILE A 182 -3.54 -7.30 16.65
CA ILE A 182 -4.98 -7.23 16.88
C ILE A 182 -5.34 -7.76 18.27
N ILE A 183 -4.74 -8.86 18.71
CA ILE A 183 -4.96 -9.41 20.06
C ILE A 183 -4.45 -8.42 21.11
N ALA A 184 -3.24 -7.90 20.96
CA ALA A 184 -2.66 -6.94 21.91
C ALA A 184 -3.53 -5.69 22.08
N ASN A 185 -4.06 -5.16 20.96
CA ASN A 185 -4.95 -3.99 21.00
C ASN A 185 -6.32 -4.26 21.63
N ARG A 186 -6.73 -5.54 21.77
CA ARG A 186 -7.99 -5.91 22.42
C ARG A 186 -7.84 -6.14 23.92
N VAL A 187 -6.61 -6.37 24.39
CA VAL A 187 -6.31 -6.69 25.80
C VAL A 187 -5.88 -5.42 26.57
N SER A 188 -5.45 -4.39 25.87
CA SER A 188 -5.12 -3.06 26.43
C SER A 188 -6.34 -2.18 26.56
#